data_af59d099c84b39a9f0c0d5432a5726af
#
_entry.id   af59d099c84b39a9f0c0d5432a5726af
#
_cell.length_a   1.000
_cell.length_b   1.000
_cell.length_c   1.000
_cell.angle_alpha   90.00
_cell.angle_beta   90.00
_cell.angle_gamma   90.00
#
_symmetry.space_group_name_H-M   'P 1'
#
loop_
_entity.id
_entity.type
_entity.pdbx_description
1 polymer ?
#
loop_
_entity_poly.entity_id
_entity_poly.type
_entity_poly.pdbx_seq_one_letter_code
_entity_poly.pdbx_strand_id
1 'polypeptide(L)'
;NFSVAGGYASSLGTLYPEGMLLRDDKKHKKTRRASQPAFKTDALKSYVDMLIPIQERRIQALPVEEEFVFYDNIQETLMDVAARVFIGLDEKSPEAQRLSYLFSTINEGLVTPLPYDLPFLKFRKSMQAREELREFFISNIPKRRGSDAQDMFTRYCNAQDEDGEYLEDVDIDGHMAFLLFAAFDTTTSALTNILYYLGKNPQWQEKVRNEIFSVSNEMPTFEDMTEMTMTEYVFQETLRFYPSVMILNRRTTRDVNVAGYDIPANTVVMLSPPFTHRMEEWWSNPLEFDPMRFSPERAEHKKHGFSYVPFGGGAHKCIGMHFAMMNAKLYLFRLLKNYKVNLRSNYDPAFMHVHLPRPIDGLPLTLTRI
;
A
#
# COMPACT_ATOMS: atom_id res chain seq x y z
N ASN A 1 -6.10 -26.27 3.00
CA ASN A 1 -7.51 -26.20 3.40
C ASN A 1 -8.18 -24.88 2.97
N PHE A 2 -7.36 -23.83 2.67
CA PHE A 2 -7.86 -22.49 2.35
C PHE A 2 -7.15 -21.94 1.12
N SER A 3 -7.93 -21.39 0.20
CA SER A 3 -7.48 -20.69 -0.99
C SER A 3 -7.55 -19.17 -0.76
N VAL A 4 -6.48 -18.45 -1.05
CA VAL A 4 -6.48 -16.99 -1.09
C VAL A 4 -7.13 -16.51 -2.39
N ALA A 5 -6.72 -17.07 -3.52
CA ALA A 5 -7.30 -16.76 -4.83
C ALA A 5 -8.83 -16.96 -4.82
N GLY A 6 -9.32 -18.09 -4.29
CA GLY A 6 -10.75 -18.35 -4.14
C GLY A 6 -11.47 -17.33 -3.25
N GLY A 7 -10.80 -16.79 -2.23
CA GLY A 7 -11.36 -15.75 -1.36
C GLY A 7 -11.56 -14.39 -2.03
N TYR A 8 -10.79 -14.08 -3.06
CA TYR A 8 -10.85 -12.79 -3.78
C TYR A 8 -11.38 -12.88 -5.21
N ALA A 9 -11.63 -14.10 -5.73
CA ALA A 9 -12.05 -14.30 -7.12
C ALA A 9 -13.31 -13.51 -7.51
N SER A 10 -14.29 -13.44 -6.61
CA SER A 10 -15.56 -12.72 -6.88
C SER A 10 -15.41 -11.19 -6.89
N SER A 11 -14.43 -10.63 -6.17
CA SER A 11 -14.24 -9.18 -6.04
C SER A 11 -13.20 -8.63 -7.01
N LEU A 12 -12.10 -9.37 -7.24
CA LEU A 12 -10.97 -8.90 -8.02
C LEU A 12 -10.78 -9.66 -9.34
N GLY A 13 -11.35 -10.88 -9.46
CA GLY A 13 -11.02 -11.80 -10.54
C GLY A 13 -11.28 -11.29 -11.94
N THR A 14 -12.28 -10.45 -12.13
CA THR A 14 -12.62 -9.91 -13.44
C THR A 14 -11.67 -8.77 -13.88
N LEU A 15 -11.29 -7.88 -12.97
CA LEU A 15 -10.47 -6.71 -13.31
C LEU A 15 -8.97 -6.96 -13.14
N TYR A 16 -8.59 -7.94 -12.31
CA TYR A 16 -7.18 -8.26 -12.02
C TYR A 16 -6.89 -9.77 -12.08
N PRO A 17 -7.28 -10.50 -13.17
CA PRO A 17 -7.33 -11.97 -13.20
C PRO A 17 -6.01 -12.66 -12.90
N GLU A 18 -4.88 -12.09 -13.33
CA GLU A 18 -3.54 -12.69 -13.19
C GLU A 18 -2.72 -12.06 -12.05
N GLY A 19 -3.35 -11.25 -11.20
CA GLY A 19 -2.70 -10.64 -10.05
C GLY A 19 -2.17 -11.68 -9.05
N MET A 20 -1.05 -11.38 -8.39
CA MET A 20 -0.39 -12.30 -7.44
C MET A 20 -1.33 -12.81 -6.32
N LEU A 21 -2.27 -11.99 -5.87
CA LEU A 21 -3.25 -12.34 -4.84
C LEU A 21 -4.25 -13.41 -5.33
N LEU A 22 -4.46 -13.49 -6.64
CA LEU A 22 -5.37 -14.43 -7.27
C LEU A 22 -4.68 -15.73 -7.73
N ARG A 23 -3.53 -16.04 -7.15
CA ARG A 23 -2.77 -17.26 -7.40
C ARG A 23 -2.55 -18.01 -6.10
N ASP A 24 -2.62 -19.32 -6.14
CA ASP A 24 -2.33 -20.20 -5.01
C ASP A 24 -1.17 -21.16 -5.35
N ASP A 25 -0.68 -21.84 -4.34
CA ASP A 25 0.25 -22.98 -4.42
C ASP A 25 1.50 -22.72 -5.28
N LYS A 26 1.77 -23.61 -6.23
CA LYS A 26 2.96 -23.56 -7.09
C LYS A 26 2.98 -22.31 -7.97
N LYS A 27 1.83 -21.90 -8.52
CA LYS A 27 1.72 -20.72 -9.38
C LYS A 27 2.05 -19.44 -8.59
N HIS A 28 1.48 -19.31 -7.39
CA HIS A 28 1.83 -18.20 -6.49
C HIS A 28 3.33 -18.18 -6.14
N LYS A 29 3.88 -19.36 -5.74
CA LYS A 29 5.29 -19.47 -5.33
C LYS A 29 6.24 -19.07 -6.45
N LYS A 30 6.02 -19.57 -7.68
CA LYS A 30 6.81 -19.22 -8.87
C LYS A 30 6.81 -17.72 -9.11
N THR A 31 5.61 -17.14 -9.19
CA THR A 31 5.42 -15.70 -9.41
C THR A 31 6.08 -14.86 -8.33
N ARG A 32 5.85 -15.20 -7.07
CA ARG A 32 6.40 -14.44 -5.94
C ARG A 32 7.92 -14.43 -5.95
N ARG A 33 8.56 -15.54 -6.28
CA ARG A 33 10.03 -15.63 -6.39
C ARG A 33 10.56 -14.76 -7.52
N ALA A 34 9.94 -14.81 -8.69
CA ALA A 34 10.32 -13.96 -9.82
C ALA A 34 10.12 -12.46 -9.54
N SER A 35 9.15 -12.11 -8.69
CA SER A 35 8.88 -10.72 -8.30
C SER A 35 9.82 -10.20 -7.19
N GLN A 36 10.38 -11.07 -6.36
CA GLN A 36 11.20 -10.66 -5.21
C GLN A 36 12.36 -9.71 -5.53
N PRO A 37 13.10 -9.86 -6.66
CA PRO A 37 14.20 -8.95 -6.97
C PRO A 37 13.79 -7.47 -7.02
N ALA A 38 12.56 -7.16 -7.44
CA ALA A 38 12.03 -5.80 -7.48
C ALA A 38 11.76 -5.19 -6.08
N PHE A 39 11.83 -6.00 -5.00
CA PHE A 39 11.58 -5.57 -3.63
C PHE A 39 12.76 -5.84 -2.67
N LYS A 40 13.92 -6.24 -3.22
CA LYS A 40 15.16 -6.39 -2.44
C LYS A 40 15.79 -5.03 -2.14
N THR A 41 16.71 -5.01 -1.19
CA THR A 41 17.39 -3.80 -0.70
C THR A 41 17.98 -2.94 -1.82
N ASP A 42 18.69 -3.54 -2.79
CA ASP A 42 19.30 -2.79 -3.89
C ASP A 42 18.25 -2.10 -4.79
N ALA A 43 17.13 -2.77 -5.02
CA ALA A 43 16.01 -2.17 -5.74
C ALA A 43 15.39 -1.02 -4.92
N LEU A 44 15.16 -1.23 -3.62
CA LEU A 44 14.61 -0.20 -2.74
C LEU A 44 15.52 1.04 -2.69
N LYS A 45 16.84 0.87 -2.63
CA LYS A 45 17.80 1.99 -2.70
C LYS A 45 17.63 2.79 -4.00
N SER A 46 17.54 2.12 -5.15
CA SER A 46 17.34 2.83 -6.43
C SER A 46 16.02 3.58 -6.52
N TYR A 47 14.98 3.13 -5.81
CA TYR A 47 13.70 3.83 -5.76
C TYR A 47 13.73 5.09 -4.90
N VAL A 48 14.60 5.17 -3.88
CA VAL A 48 14.76 6.39 -3.07
C VAL A 48 15.10 7.58 -3.96
N ASP A 49 16.06 7.43 -4.87
CA ASP A 49 16.48 8.49 -5.77
C ASP A 49 15.35 8.96 -6.71
N MET A 50 14.41 8.07 -7.05
CA MET A 50 13.24 8.42 -7.85
C MET A 50 12.15 9.09 -7.02
N LEU A 51 11.98 8.70 -5.74
CA LEU A 51 10.96 9.20 -4.83
C LEU A 51 11.24 10.63 -4.35
N ILE A 52 12.50 10.93 -4.04
CA ILE A 52 12.92 12.22 -3.46
C ILE A 52 12.38 13.41 -4.27
N PRO A 53 12.67 13.56 -5.58
CA PRO A 53 12.25 14.73 -6.33
C PRO A 53 10.72 14.85 -6.46
N ILE A 54 10.02 13.73 -6.49
CA ILE A 54 8.55 13.71 -6.57
C ILE A 54 7.95 14.22 -5.26
N GLN A 55 8.35 13.61 -4.15
CA GLN A 55 7.82 13.97 -2.83
C GLN A 55 8.20 15.40 -2.44
N GLU A 56 9.41 15.82 -2.74
CA GLU A 56 9.84 17.19 -2.50
C GLU A 56 8.97 18.20 -3.24
N ARG A 57 8.79 18.03 -4.55
CA ARG A 57 7.94 18.90 -5.37
C ARG A 57 6.50 18.95 -4.85
N ARG A 58 5.92 17.77 -4.53
CA ARG A 58 4.53 17.66 -4.08
C ARG A 58 4.33 18.24 -2.70
N ILE A 59 5.25 18.05 -1.77
CA ILE A 59 5.19 18.64 -0.43
C ILE A 59 5.38 20.16 -0.47
N GLN A 60 6.27 20.67 -1.33
CA GLN A 60 6.44 22.12 -1.51
C GLN A 60 5.21 22.81 -2.11
N ALA A 61 4.40 22.09 -2.86
CA ALA A 61 3.16 22.58 -3.45
C ALA A 61 1.95 22.53 -2.50
N LEU A 62 2.08 21.93 -1.31
CA LEU A 62 0.97 21.86 -0.35
C LEU A 62 0.61 23.26 0.18
N PRO A 63 -0.69 23.53 0.42
CA PRO A 63 -1.13 24.76 1.09
C PRO A 63 -0.51 24.87 2.48
N VAL A 64 -0.06 26.08 2.83
CA VAL A 64 0.58 26.40 4.12
C VAL A 64 -0.19 27.54 4.78
N GLU A 65 -0.42 27.46 6.09
CA GLU A 65 -1.23 28.38 6.90
C GLU A 65 -2.72 28.47 6.50
N GLU A 66 -3.17 27.55 5.63
CA GLU A 66 -4.56 27.40 5.29
C GLU A 66 -4.98 25.93 5.38
N GLU A 67 -6.28 25.68 5.59
CA GLU A 67 -6.79 24.32 5.69
C GLU A 67 -7.03 23.74 4.31
N PHE A 68 -6.61 22.47 4.14
CA PHE A 68 -6.84 21.70 2.91
C PHE A 68 -7.12 20.23 3.25
N VAL A 69 -7.70 19.50 2.29
CA VAL A 69 -7.95 18.06 2.40
C VAL A 69 -6.70 17.29 2.02
N PHE A 70 -6.10 16.59 3.00
CA PHE A 70 -4.83 15.89 2.79
C PHE A 70 -4.97 14.67 1.85
N TYR A 71 -6.08 13.95 1.95
CA TYR A 71 -6.30 12.71 1.18
C TYR A 71 -6.15 12.92 -0.33
N ASP A 72 -6.70 13.97 -0.87
CA ASP A 72 -6.63 14.26 -2.31
C ASP A 72 -5.19 14.56 -2.75
N ASN A 73 -4.45 15.33 -1.95
CA ASN A 73 -3.06 15.69 -2.24
C ASN A 73 -2.11 14.47 -2.18
N ILE A 74 -2.31 13.57 -1.21
CA ILE A 74 -1.46 12.38 -1.14
C ILE A 74 -1.78 11.38 -2.26
N GLN A 75 -3.04 11.32 -2.72
CA GLN A 75 -3.39 10.54 -3.90
C GLN A 75 -2.63 11.00 -5.13
N GLU A 76 -2.58 12.30 -5.40
CA GLU A 76 -1.79 12.84 -6.52
C GLU A 76 -0.30 12.52 -6.40
N THR A 77 0.24 12.63 -5.18
CA THR A 77 1.65 12.29 -4.92
C THR A 77 1.95 10.84 -5.24
N LEU A 78 1.09 9.92 -4.79
CA LEU A 78 1.29 8.49 -5.02
C LEU A 78 1.01 8.08 -6.47
N MET A 79 0.20 8.83 -7.21
CA MET A 79 0.03 8.64 -8.64
C MET A 79 1.32 9.00 -9.41
N ASP A 80 1.98 10.10 -9.05
CA ASP A 80 3.28 10.46 -9.60
C ASP A 80 4.35 9.39 -9.28
N VAL A 81 4.34 8.87 -8.04
CA VAL A 81 5.21 7.76 -7.63
C VAL A 81 4.93 6.52 -8.47
N ALA A 82 3.68 6.17 -8.71
CA ALA A 82 3.30 5.02 -9.52
C ALA A 82 3.80 5.16 -10.97
N ALA A 83 3.62 6.33 -11.57
CA ALA A 83 4.12 6.60 -12.92
C ALA A 83 5.64 6.45 -13.00
N ARG A 84 6.38 7.04 -12.08
CA ARG A 84 7.84 7.08 -12.12
C ARG A 84 8.50 5.78 -11.67
N VAL A 85 8.12 5.28 -10.49
CA VAL A 85 8.79 4.14 -9.84
C VAL A 85 8.26 2.81 -10.36
N PHE A 86 6.94 2.69 -10.60
CA PHE A 86 6.37 1.41 -11.00
C PHE A 86 6.40 1.24 -12.52
N ILE A 87 6.11 2.29 -13.29
CA ILE A 87 5.96 2.19 -14.74
C ILE A 87 7.20 2.71 -15.48
N GLY A 88 7.99 3.63 -14.87
CA GLY A 88 9.16 4.24 -15.47
C GLY A 88 8.84 5.32 -16.49
N LEU A 89 7.74 6.04 -16.29
CA LEU A 89 7.33 7.19 -17.11
C LEU A 89 7.66 8.50 -16.39
N ASP A 90 7.82 9.56 -17.18
CA ASP A 90 7.76 10.92 -16.64
C ASP A 90 6.33 11.17 -16.17
N GLU A 91 6.18 11.49 -14.89
CA GLU A 91 4.87 11.69 -14.24
C GLU A 91 4.05 12.85 -14.82
N LYS A 92 4.70 13.77 -15.55
CA LYS A 92 4.04 14.89 -16.24
C LYS A 92 3.68 14.56 -17.70
N SER A 93 4.09 13.41 -18.20
CA SER A 93 3.83 13.03 -19.58
C SER A 93 2.33 12.79 -19.83
N PRO A 94 1.84 13.05 -21.06
CA PRO A 94 0.46 12.70 -21.41
C PRO A 94 0.15 11.21 -21.24
N GLU A 95 1.15 10.35 -21.43
CA GLU A 95 1.04 8.91 -21.25
C GLU A 95 0.79 8.53 -19.78
N ALA A 96 1.54 9.13 -18.83
CA ALA A 96 1.32 8.93 -17.40
C ALA A 96 -0.07 9.42 -16.97
N GLN A 97 -0.53 10.57 -17.48
CA GLN A 97 -1.87 11.07 -17.21
C GLN A 97 -2.95 10.13 -17.74
N ARG A 98 -2.75 9.57 -18.96
CA ARG A 98 -3.68 8.58 -19.52
C ARG A 98 -3.76 7.33 -18.66
N LEU A 99 -2.61 6.78 -18.22
CA LEU A 99 -2.58 5.60 -17.37
C LEU A 99 -3.22 5.85 -16.00
N SER A 100 -3.02 7.03 -15.42
CA SER A 100 -3.69 7.44 -14.18
C SER A 100 -5.21 7.46 -14.33
N TYR A 101 -5.71 7.98 -15.46
CA TYR A 101 -7.14 7.96 -15.79
C TYR A 101 -7.67 6.53 -15.95
N LEU A 102 -6.95 5.67 -16.68
CA LEU A 102 -7.32 4.26 -16.86
C LEU A 102 -7.40 3.55 -15.52
N PHE A 103 -6.37 3.71 -14.68
CA PHE A 103 -6.31 3.10 -13.37
C PHE A 103 -7.47 3.54 -12.46
N SER A 104 -7.76 4.85 -12.40
CA SER A 104 -8.91 5.38 -11.66
C SER A 104 -10.23 4.77 -12.16
N THR A 105 -10.41 4.70 -13.50
CA THR A 105 -11.59 4.12 -14.13
C THR A 105 -11.74 2.62 -13.80
N ILE A 106 -10.65 1.87 -13.77
CA ILE A 106 -10.66 0.44 -13.38
C ILE A 106 -11.13 0.28 -11.94
N ASN A 107 -10.61 1.10 -11.02
CA ASN A 107 -10.97 1.02 -9.61
C ASN A 107 -12.44 1.41 -9.34
N GLU A 108 -13.03 2.30 -10.11
CA GLU A 108 -14.48 2.57 -10.04
C GLU A 108 -15.33 1.32 -10.29
N GLY A 109 -14.83 0.38 -11.11
CA GLY A 109 -15.50 -0.89 -11.36
C GLY A 109 -15.57 -1.82 -10.16
N LEU A 110 -14.60 -1.75 -9.25
CA LEU A 110 -14.57 -2.58 -8.03
C LEU A 110 -15.67 -2.23 -7.04
N VAL A 111 -16.11 -0.97 -7.07
CA VAL A 111 -17.07 -0.42 -6.10
C VAL A 111 -18.46 -0.18 -6.72
N THR A 112 -18.64 -0.56 -7.99
CA THR A 112 -19.94 -0.39 -8.63
C THR A 112 -20.96 -1.39 -8.09
N PRO A 113 -22.20 -0.97 -7.77
CA PRO A 113 -23.23 -1.89 -7.32
C PRO A 113 -23.75 -2.83 -8.42
N LEU A 114 -23.48 -2.53 -9.68
CA LEU A 114 -23.91 -3.31 -10.85
C LEU A 114 -22.69 -3.78 -11.65
N PRO A 115 -22.01 -4.89 -11.23
CA PRO A 115 -20.82 -5.41 -11.90
C PRO A 115 -21.17 -6.22 -13.16
N TYR A 116 -21.95 -5.66 -14.06
CA TYR A 116 -22.35 -6.30 -15.32
C TYR A 116 -21.71 -5.58 -16.51
N ASP A 117 -21.21 -6.35 -17.47
CA ASP A 117 -20.69 -5.84 -18.75
C ASP A 117 -21.85 -5.46 -19.69
N LEU A 118 -22.56 -4.40 -19.34
CA LEU A 118 -23.66 -3.87 -20.14
C LEU A 118 -23.34 -2.45 -20.65
N PRO A 119 -23.85 -2.06 -21.84
CA PRO A 119 -23.70 -0.72 -22.36
C PRO A 119 -24.10 0.33 -21.31
N PHE A 120 -23.33 1.44 -21.25
CA PHE A 120 -23.53 2.58 -20.34
C PHE A 120 -23.22 2.34 -18.86
N LEU A 121 -22.97 1.12 -18.41
CA LEU A 121 -22.58 0.87 -17.02
C LEU A 121 -21.09 1.19 -16.77
N LYS A 122 -20.80 1.62 -15.53
CA LYS A 122 -19.42 1.92 -15.09
C LYS A 122 -18.51 0.69 -15.21
N PHE A 123 -19.03 -0.50 -14.90
CA PHE A 123 -18.26 -1.74 -14.97
C PHE A 123 -17.73 -2.02 -16.38
N ARG A 124 -18.54 -1.80 -17.44
CA ARG A 124 -18.07 -1.93 -18.83
C ARG A 124 -16.93 -0.95 -19.15
N LYS A 125 -17.04 0.30 -18.68
CA LYS A 125 -15.95 1.27 -18.85
C LYS A 125 -14.66 0.80 -18.17
N SER A 126 -14.78 0.21 -16.98
CA SER A 126 -13.64 -0.35 -16.25
C SER A 126 -12.99 -1.54 -16.98
N MET A 127 -13.80 -2.41 -17.59
CA MET A 127 -13.32 -3.49 -18.45
C MET A 127 -12.56 -2.96 -19.67
N GLN A 128 -13.09 -1.94 -20.35
CA GLN A 128 -12.42 -1.31 -21.49
C GLN A 128 -11.11 -0.62 -21.06
N ALA A 129 -11.12 0.09 -19.94
CA ALA A 129 -9.91 0.70 -19.38
C ALA A 129 -8.87 -0.36 -18.99
N ARG A 130 -9.30 -1.52 -18.48
CA ARG A 130 -8.38 -2.63 -18.16
C ARG A 130 -7.75 -3.22 -19.42
N GLU A 131 -8.49 -3.35 -20.51
CA GLU A 131 -7.94 -3.84 -21.78
C GLU A 131 -6.94 -2.83 -22.37
N GLU A 132 -7.23 -1.53 -22.36
CA GLU A 132 -6.28 -0.50 -22.81
C GLU A 132 -4.99 -0.51 -21.96
N LEU A 133 -5.12 -0.67 -20.64
CA LEU A 133 -3.95 -0.80 -19.74
C LEU A 133 -3.14 -2.05 -20.07
N ARG A 134 -3.80 -3.17 -20.40
CA ARG A 134 -3.17 -4.40 -20.83
C ARG A 134 -2.38 -4.22 -22.15
N GLU A 135 -3.01 -3.59 -23.14
CA GLU A 135 -2.35 -3.28 -24.42
C GLU A 135 -1.10 -2.44 -24.20
N PHE A 136 -1.17 -1.46 -23.30
CA PHE A 136 0.00 -0.65 -22.93
C PHE A 136 1.12 -1.53 -22.38
N PHE A 137 0.87 -2.38 -21.38
CA PHE A 137 1.91 -3.22 -20.80
C PHE A 137 2.49 -4.19 -21.84
N ILE A 138 1.64 -4.96 -22.51
CA ILE A 138 2.06 -5.96 -23.50
C ILE A 138 2.93 -5.32 -24.61
N SER A 139 2.52 -4.19 -25.17
CA SER A 139 3.25 -3.52 -26.26
C SER A 139 4.60 -2.93 -25.82
N ASN A 140 4.78 -2.66 -24.52
CA ASN A 140 6.02 -2.11 -23.99
C ASN A 140 6.99 -3.15 -23.41
N ILE A 141 6.57 -4.40 -23.13
CA ILE A 141 7.44 -5.46 -22.64
C ILE A 141 8.69 -5.65 -23.52
N PRO A 142 8.59 -5.76 -24.87
CA PRO A 142 9.77 -5.98 -25.72
C PRO A 142 10.81 -4.86 -25.62
N LYS A 143 10.38 -3.61 -25.37
CA LYS A 143 11.26 -2.45 -25.22
C LYS A 143 11.98 -2.43 -23.86
N ARG A 144 11.42 -3.13 -22.87
CA ARG A 144 11.92 -3.19 -21.49
C ARG A 144 12.83 -4.37 -21.24
N ARG A 145 12.66 -5.47 -21.99
CA ARG A 145 13.54 -6.65 -21.92
C ARG A 145 14.95 -6.28 -22.34
N GLY A 146 15.93 -6.61 -21.50
CA GLY A 146 17.33 -6.27 -21.68
C GLY A 146 17.69 -4.80 -21.37
N SER A 147 16.74 -3.97 -20.97
CA SER A 147 16.99 -2.61 -20.50
C SER A 147 17.51 -2.61 -19.05
N ASP A 148 18.37 -1.66 -18.72
CA ASP A 148 18.94 -1.42 -17.38
C ASP A 148 18.16 -0.38 -16.57
N ALA A 149 17.01 0.07 -17.07
CA ALA A 149 16.14 1.00 -16.33
C ALA A 149 15.70 0.40 -14.99
N GLN A 150 15.64 1.25 -13.97
CA GLN A 150 15.51 0.81 -12.59
C GLN A 150 14.06 0.75 -12.07
N ASP A 151 13.09 1.10 -12.92
CA ASP A 151 11.66 1.02 -12.54
C ASP A 151 11.19 -0.44 -12.36
N MET A 152 10.06 -0.62 -11.65
CA MET A 152 9.53 -1.96 -11.35
C MET A 152 9.07 -2.71 -12.60
N PHE A 153 8.50 -2.03 -13.60
CA PHE A 153 8.04 -2.66 -14.83
C PHE A 153 9.22 -3.27 -15.59
N THR A 154 10.33 -2.52 -15.74
CA THR A 154 11.55 -3.04 -16.34
C THR A 154 12.11 -4.22 -15.56
N ARG A 155 12.12 -4.15 -14.23
CA ARG A 155 12.55 -5.29 -13.39
C ARG A 155 11.68 -6.52 -13.57
N TYR A 156 10.35 -6.37 -13.69
CA TYR A 156 9.45 -7.50 -13.99
C TYR A 156 9.67 -8.07 -15.39
N CYS A 157 9.91 -7.22 -16.41
CA CYS A 157 10.23 -7.68 -17.77
C CYS A 157 11.52 -8.49 -17.83
N ASN A 158 12.48 -8.21 -16.94
CA ASN A 158 13.79 -8.90 -16.87
C ASN A 158 13.81 -9.98 -15.75
N ALA A 159 12.70 -10.20 -15.06
CA ALA A 159 12.62 -11.24 -14.03
C ALA A 159 12.62 -12.64 -14.66
N GLN A 160 13.45 -13.51 -14.12
CA GLN A 160 13.54 -14.91 -14.51
C GLN A 160 13.08 -15.81 -13.35
N ASP A 161 12.53 -16.95 -13.69
CA ASP A 161 12.19 -17.99 -12.73
C ASP A 161 13.40 -18.87 -12.35
N GLU A 162 13.18 -19.98 -11.64
CA GLU A 162 14.22 -20.89 -11.18
C GLU A 162 14.91 -21.64 -12.35
N ASP A 163 14.24 -21.75 -13.48
CA ASP A 163 14.74 -22.41 -14.69
C ASP A 163 15.45 -21.42 -15.63
N GLY A 164 15.52 -20.14 -15.29
CA GLY A 164 16.11 -19.08 -16.08
C GLY A 164 15.19 -18.52 -17.17
N GLU A 165 13.91 -18.93 -17.18
CA GLU A 165 12.93 -18.47 -18.14
C GLU A 165 12.30 -17.14 -17.69
N TYR A 166 12.07 -16.24 -18.64
CA TYR A 166 11.37 -14.99 -18.38
C TYR A 166 9.91 -15.24 -18.00
N LEU A 167 9.36 -14.32 -17.21
CA LEU A 167 7.90 -14.31 -16.98
C LEU A 167 7.16 -14.15 -18.31
N GLU A 168 6.03 -14.83 -18.44
CA GLU A 168 5.12 -14.66 -19.58
C GLU A 168 4.55 -13.23 -19.59
N ASP A 169 4.31 -12.69 -20.79
CA ASP A 169 3.83 -11.32 -20.96
C ASP A 169 2.48 -11.10 -20.26
N VAL A 170 1.59 -12.11 -20.26
CA VAL A 170 0.32 -12.07 -19.55
C VAL A 170 0.50 -12.01 -18.02
N ASP A 171 1.55 -12.65 -17.51
CA ASP A 171 1.90 -12.61 -16.08
C ASP A 171 2.44 -11.23 -15.70
N ILE A 172 3.29 -10.65 -16.55
CA ILE A 172 3.83 -9.31 -16.33
C ILE A 172 2.70 -8.28 -16.31
N ASP A 173 1.80 -8.30 -17.31
CA ASP A 173 0.61 -7.43 -17.34
C ASP A 173 -0.23 -7.57 -16.06
N GLY A 174 -0.61 -8.80 -15.72
CA GLY A 174 -1.44 -9.06 -14.55
C GLY A 174 -0.80 -8.58 -13.25
N HIS A 175 0.54 -8.72 -13.13
CA HIS A 175 1.25 -8.27 -11.93
C HIS A 175 1.41 -6.77 -11.88
N MET A 176 1.71 -6.11 -13.01
CA MET A 176 1.82 -4.66 -13.07
C MET A 176 0.49 -3.98 -12.78
N ALA A 177 -0.60 -4.46 -13.39
CA ALA A 177 -1.94 -3.95 -13.10
C ALA A 177 -2.31 -4.15 -11.61
N PHE A 178 -2.04 -5.34 -11.06
CA PHE A 178 -2.30 -5.62 -9.65
C PHE A 178 -1.38 -4.83 -8.70
N LEU A 179 -0.13 -4.58 -9.07
CA LEU A 179 0.80 -3.76 -8.30
C LEU A 179 0.29 -2.32 -8.15
N LEU A 180 -0.17 -1.72 -9.26
CA LEU A 180 -0.79 -0.39 -9.23
C LEU A 180 -1.97 -0.35 -8.25
N PHE A 181 -2.88 -1.33 -8.36
CA PHE A 181 -4.01 -1.46 -7.45
C PHE A 181 -3.59 -1.58 -5.98
N ALA A 182 -2.65 -2.49 -5.69
CA ALA A 182 -2.28 -2.82 -4.32
C ALA A 182 -1.49 -1.70 -3.63
N ALA A 183 -0.64 -0.97 -4.36
CA ALA A 183 0.30 -0.03 -3.76
C ALA A 183 -0.27 1.39 -3.57
N PHE A 184 -1.18 1.81 -4.44
CA PHE A 184 -1.69 3.18 -4.47
C PHE A 184 -2.58 3.48 -3.25
N ASP A 185 -3.73 2.86 -3.20
CA ASP A 185 -4.76 3.19 -2.21
C ASP A 185 -4.36 2.78 -0.78
N THR A 186 -3.63 1.67 -0.61
CA THR A 186 -3.19 1.21 0.72
C THR A 186 -2.20 2.18 1.36
N THR A 187 -1.29 2.74 0.57
CA THR A 187 -0.32 3.73 1.05
C THR A 187 -0.99 5.09 1.32
N THR A 188 -1.95 5.48 0.47
CA THR A 188 -2.79 6.67 0.70
C THR A 188 -3.49 6.59 2.06
N SER A 189 -4.17 5.47 2.32
CA SER A 189 -4.85 5.23 3.61
C SER A 189 -3.87 5.28 4.79
N ALA A 190 -2.71 4.60 4.67
CA ALA A 190 -1.71 4.57 5.74
C ALA A 190 -1.18 5.97 6.08
N LEU A 191 -0.75 6.75 5.08
CA LEU A 191 -0.23 8.11 5.29
C LEU A 191 -1.30 9.07 5.84
N THR A 192 -2.53 8.98 5.35
CA THR A 192 -3.64 9.77 5.88
C THR A 192 -3.87 9.49 7.37
N ASN A 193 -3.89 8.21 7.75
CA ASN A 193 -4.08 7.83 9.14
C ASN A 193 -2.88 8.17 10.03
N ILE A 194 -1.66 8.12 9.51
CA ILE A 194 -0.47 8.55 10.25
C ILE A 194 -0.58 10.06 10.58
N LEU A 195 -0.92 10.89 9.61
CA LEU A 195 -1.06 12.33 9.87
C LEU A 195 -2.24 12.65 10.78
N TYR A 196 -3.34 11.90 10.69
CA TYR A 196 -4.43 11.99 11.66
C TYR A 196 -3.92 11.76 13.08
N TYR A 197 -3.20 10.65 13.32
CA TYR A 197 -2.70 10.36 14.66
C TYR A 197 -1.61 11.31 15.13
N LEU A 198 -0.72 11.75 14.25
CA LEU A 198 0.30 12.75 14.60
C LEU A 198 -0.31 14.12 14.91
N GLY A 199 -1.34 14.54 14.18
CA GLY A 199 -2.08 15.76 14.48
C GLY A 199 -2.91 15.68 15.78
N LYS A 200 -3.48 14.50 16.06
CA LYS A 200 -4.24 14.25 17.31
C LYS A 200 -3.33 14.11 18.53
N ASN A 201 -2.06 13.75 18.34
CA ASN A 201 -1.09 13.47 19.40
C ASN A 201 0.20 14.28 19.19
N PRO A 202 0.21 15.59 19.45
CA PRO A 202 1.37 16.46 19.20
C PRO A 202 2.67 15.98 19.84
N GLN A 203 2.61 15.28 20.97
CA GLN A 203 3.79 14.71 21.64
C GLN A 203 4.49 13.65 20.80
N TRP A 204 3.74 12.85 20.01
CA TRP A 204 4.32 11.87 19.11
C TRP A 204 4.87 12.53 17.84
N GLN A 205 4.19 13.57 17.37
CA GLN A 205 4.70 14.39 16.25
C GLN A 205 6.06 15.00 16.58
N GLU A 206 6.22 15.58 17.79
CA GLU A 206 7.48 16.16 18.22
C GLU A 206 8.59 15.10 18.39
N LYS A 207 8.27 13.90 18.91
CA LYS A 207 9.27 12.82 18.99
C LYS A 207 9.76 12.38 17.61
N VAL A 208 8.85 12.23 16.63
CA VAL A 208 9.21 11.94 15.23
C VAL A 208 10.06 13.06 14.63
N ARG A 209 9.71 14.31 14.88
CA ARG A 209 10.50 15.46 14.40
C ARG A 209 11.89 15.50 15.00
N ASN A 210 12.03 15.27 16.30
CA ASN A 210 13.34 15.21 16.95
C ASN A 210 14.23 14.12 16.37
N GLU A 211 13.66 12.95 16.08
CA GLU A 211 14.35 11.88 15.36
C GLU A 211 14.79 12.35 13.96
N ILE A 212 13.90 12.95 13.18
CA ILE A 212 14.19 13.46 11.83
C ILE A 212 15.37 14.45 11.85
N PHE A 213 15.39 15.39 12.81
CA PHE A 213 16.48 16.36 12.94
C PHE A 213 17.80 15.73 13.40
N SER A 214 17.77 14.59 14.11
CA SER A 214 18.96 13.88 14.56
C SER A 214 19.57 12.98 13.47
N VAL A 215 18.75 12.50 12.53
CA VAL A 215 19.17 11.54 11.49
C VAL A 215 19.89 12.22 10.35
N SER A 216 19.35 13.30 9.79
CA SER A 216 19.98 14.00 8.68
C SER A 216 19.56 15.47 8.59
N ASN A 217 20.52 16.34 8.19
CA ASN A 217 20.25 17.75 7.88
C ASN A 217 19.79 17.96 6.43
N GLU A 218 19.96 16.95 5.57
CA GLU A 218 19.55 16.96 4.16
C GLU A 218 18.46 15.92 3.92
N MET A 219 18.32 15.44 2.69
CA MET A 219 17.44 14.30 2.40
C MET A 219 18.08 13.02 2.93
N PRO A 220 17.28 12.12 3.55
CA PRO A 220 17.82 10.91 4.12
C PRO A 220 18.20 9.92 3.01
N THR A 221 19.32 9.23 3.21
CA THR A 221 19.67 8.04 2.45
C THR A 221 18.79 6.85 2.86
N PHE A 222 18.87 5.76 2.10
CA PHE A 222 18.18 4.52 2.51
C PHE A 222 18.67 4.03 3.88
N GLU A 223 19.96 4.16 4.15
CA GLU A 223 20.60 3.81 5.43
C GLU A 223 20.07 4.68 6.57
N ASP A 224 20.01 5.99 6.39
CA ASP A 224 19.44 6.93 7.37
C ASP A 224 18.01 6.55 7.75
N MET A 225 17.21 6.09 6.78
CA MET A 225 15.84 5.67 7.06
C MET A 225 15.77 4.41 7.92
N THR A 226 16.80 3.57 7.98
CA THR A 226 16.83 2.42 8.91
C THR A 226 16.94 2.85 10.37
N GLU A 227 17.51 4.03 10.64
CA GLU A 227 17.63 4.61 11.98
C GLU A 227 16.35 5.34 12.45
N MET A 228 15.39 5.58 11.55
CA MET A 228 14.13 6.25 11.88
C MET A 228 13.18 5.28 12.61
N THR A 229 13.50 4.94 13.84
CA THR A 229 12.78 3.92 14.62
C THR A 229 11.48 4.46 15.22
N MET A 230 11.45 5.72 15.70
CA MET A 230 10.23 6.33 16.21
C MET A 230 9.19 6.51 15.11
N THR A 231 9.63 6.94 13.93
CA THR A 231 8.77 7.01 12.74
C THR A 231 8.20 5.65 12.38
N GLU A 232 9.00 4.58 12.48
CA GLU A 232 8.55 3.21 12.27
C GLU A 232 7.52 2.77 13.30
N TYR A 233 7.72 3.08 14.58
CA TYR A 233 6.76 2.74 15.63
C TYR A 233 5.42 3.46 15.44
N VAL A 234 5.44 4.73 15.04
CA VAL A 234 4.23 5.49 14.70
C VAL A 234 3.51 4.85 13.50
N PHE A 235 4.24 4.47 12.45
CA PHE A 235 3.68 3.75 11.31
C PHE A 235 3.04 2.42 11.75
N GLN A 236 3.75 1.63 12.55
CA GLN A 236 3.27 0.33 13.02
C GLN A 236 2.02 0.48 13.91
N GLU A 237 2.01 1.45 14.84
CA GLU A 237 0.86 1.70 15.72
C GLU A 237 -0.35 2.21 14.93
N THR A 238 -0.13 3.04 13.92
CA THR A 238 -1.21 3.46 13.01
C THR A 238 -1.83 2.26 12.31
N LEU A 239 -1.03 1.35 11.78
CA LEU A 239 -1.53 0.13 11.13
C LEU A 239 -2.10 -0.90 12.11
N ARG A 240 -1.78 -0.82 13.39
CA ARG A 240 -2.47 -1.60 14.42
C ARG A 240 -3.92 -1.15 14.56
N PHE A 241 -4.15 0.16 14.63
CA PHE A 241 -5.49 0.73 14.69
C PHE A 241 -6.25 0.58 13.37
N TYR A 242 -5.62 0.99 12.27
CA TYR A 242 -6.21 1.02 10.94
C TYR A 242 -5.29 0.34 9.92
N PRO A 243 -5.23 -1.00 9.92
CA PRO A 243 -4.54 -1.70 8.83
C PRO A 243 -5.25 -1.37 7.53
N SER A 244 -4.50 -0.99 6.50
CA SER A 244 -5.10 -0.57 5.22
C SER A 244 -6.04 -1.63 4.64
N VAL A 245 -5.76 -2.92 4.86
CA VAL A 245 -6.67 -4.01 4.51
C VAL A 245 -7.33 -4.55 5.79
N MET A 246 -8.59 -4.19 5.99
CA MET A 246 -9.36 -4.51 7.21
C MET A 246 -9.83 -5.96 7.28
N ILE A 247 -9.94 -6.63 6.13
CA ILE A 247 -10.48 -8.00 6.00
C ILE A 247 -9.59 -8.79 5.05
N LEU A 248 -9.14 -9.95 5.50
CA LEU A 248 -8.38 -10.89 4.69
C LEU A 248 -9.26 -12.09 4.34
N ASN A 249 -9.62 -12.21 3.06
CA ASN A 249 -10.51 -13.26 2.59
C ASN A 249 -9.77 -14.57 2.34
N ARG A 250 -10.45 -15.67 2.64
CA ARG A 250 -10.07 -17.04 2.30
C ARG A 250 -11.30 -17.80 1.84
N ARG A 251 -11.11 -18.83 1.05
CA ARG A 251 -12.18 -19.77 0.71
C ARG A 251 -11.73 -21.18 1.09
N THR A 252 -12.61 -21.92 1.78
CA THR A 252 -12.35 -23.33 2.10
C THR A 252 -12.30 -24.16 0.83
N THR A 253 -11.30 -25.03 0.69
CA THR A 253 -11.17 -25.97 -0.45
C THR A 253 -11.80 -27.33 -0.16
N ARG A 254 -12.15 -27.61 1.09
CA ARG A 254 -12.81 -28.79 1.61
C ARG A 254 -13.49 -28.46 2.93
N ASP A 255 -14.30 -29.36 3.44
CA ASP A 255 -14.85 -29.24 4.79
C ASP A 255 -13.72 -29.21 5.80
N VAL A 256 -13.80 -28.28 6.75
CA VAL A 256 -12.79 -28.07 7.80
C VAL A 256 -13.47 -27.80 9.13
N ASN A 257 -12.84 -28.26 10.21
CA ASN A 257 -13.21 -27.84 11.57
C ASN A 257 -12.20 -26.81 12.07
N VAL A 258 -12.67 -25.67 12.52
CA VAL A 258 -11.84 -24.59 13.09
C VAL A 258 -12.40 -24.25 14.47
N ALA A 259 -11.60 -24.51 15.51
CA ALA A 259 -11.96 -24.21 16.91
C ALA A 259 -13.33 -24.80 17.33
N GLY A 260 -13.69 -25.98 16.81
CA GLY A 260 -14.97 -26.66 17.12
C GLY A 260 -16.12 -26.33 16.16
N TYR A 261 -15.92 -25.41 15.21
CA TYR A 261 -16.93 -25.04 14.22
C TYR A 261 -16.67 -25.77 12.90
N ASP A 262 -17.68 -26.46 12.39
CA ASP A 262 -17.64 -27.10 11.08
C ASP A 262 -17.95 -26.09 9.98
N ILE A 263 -17.01 -25.91 9.08
CA ILE A 263 -17.12 -24.99 7.95
C ILE A 263 -17.12 -25.81 6.66
N PRO A 264 -18.21 -25.79 5.88
CA PRO A 264 -18.30 -26.53 4.62
C PRO A 264 -17.26 -26.06 3.60
N ALA A 265 -16.95 -26.92 2.65
CA ALA A 265 -16.20 -26.57 1.45
C ALA A 265 -16.83 -25.38 0.72
N ASN A 266 -16.01 -24.64 -0.02
CA ASN A 266 -16.43 -23.49 -0.83
C ASN A 266 -17.05 -22.32 -0.04
N THR A 267 -16.79 -22.24 1.27
CA THR A 267 -17.23 -21.13 2.14
C THR A 267 -16.18 -20.01 2.17
N VAL A 268 -16.61 -18.76 2.03
CA VAL A 268 -15.73 -17.59 2.23
C VAL A 268 -15.58 -17.33 3.73
N VAL A 269 -14.35 -17.32 4.20
CA VAL A 269 -13.96 -17.01 5.57
C VAL A 269 -13.23 -15.67 5.57
N MET A 270 -13.69 -14.75 6.41
CA MET A 270 -13.12 -13.41 6.56
C MET A 270 -12.32 -13.34 7.86
N LEU A 271 -11.03 -13.03 7.75
CA LEU A 271 -10.17 -12.76 8.89
C LEU A 271 -10.13 -11.25 9.13
N SER A 272 -10.28 -10.82 10.40
CA SER A 272 -10.32 -9.41 10.77
C SER A 272 -9.07 -9.02 11.59
N PRO A 273 -7.98 -8.57 10.96
CA PRO A 273 -6.82 -8.05 11.68
C PRO A 273 -7.16 -7.00 12.74
N PRO A 274 -8.05 -6.00 12.49
CA PRO A 274 -8.39 -5.00 13.49
C PRO A 274 -8.94 -5.56 14.79
N PHE A 275 -9.64 -6.69 14.74
CA PHE A 275 -10.13 -7.37 15.94
C PHE A 275 -8.94 -7.89 16.77
N THR A 276 -8.06 -8.67 16.14
CA THR A 276 -6.88 -9.23 16.82
C THR A 276 -5.94 -8.12 17.33
N HIS A 277 -5.80 -7.04 16.57
CA HIS A 277 -4.98 -5.89 16.95
C HIS A 277 -5.52 -5.10 18.15
N ARG A 278 -6.71 -5.39 18.62
CA ARG A 278 -7.34 -4.75 19.78
C ARG A 278 -7.67 -5.70 20.93
N MET A 279 -7.22 -6.96 20.87
CA MET A 279 -7.42 -7.93 21.95
C MET A 279 -6.51 -7.60 23.14
N GLU A 280 -7.08 -7.45 24.34
CA GLU A 280 -6.34 -7.19 25.58
C GLU A 280 -5.35 -8.30 25.95
N GLU A 281 -5.59 -9.52 25.46
CA GLU A 281 -4.67 -10.64 25.60
C GLU A 281 -3.27 -10.34 25.04
N TRP A 282 -3.22 -9.60 23.94
CA TRP A 282 -1.96 -9.29 23.22
C TRP A 282 -1.46 -7.88 23.46
N TRP A 283 -2.37 -6.92 23.69
CA TRP A 283 -2.08 -5.49 23.67
C TRP A 283 -2.51 -4.83 24.99
N SER A 284 -1.59 -4.19 25.68
CA SER A 284 -1.93 -3.40 26.88
C SER A 284 -2.65 -2.12 26.46
N ASN A 285 -3.73 -1.75 27.15
CA ASN A 285 -4.56 -0.58 26.81
C ASN A 285 -4.80 -0.45 25.30
N PRO A 286 -5.43 -1.44 24.63
CA PRO A 286 -5.42 -1.56 23.17
C PRO A 286 -6.11 -0.40 22.42
N LEU A 287 -6.88 0.44 23.11
CA LEU A 287 -7.56 1.60 22.54
C LEU A 287 -6.74 2.90 22.64
N GLU A 288 -5.59 2.88 23.30
CA GLU A 288 -4.66 4.00 23.36
C GLU A 288 -3.66 3.94 22.20
N PHE A 289 -3.40 5.10 21.58
CA PHE A 289 -2.37 5.24 20.57
C PHE A 289 -1.00 5.40 21.25
N ASP A 290 -0.23 4.35 21.27
CA ASP A 290 1.07 4.28 21.93
C ASP A 290 2.13 3.55 21.09
N PRO A 291 2.89 4.27 20.27
CA PRO A 291 3.95 3.71 19.43
C PRO A 291 5.02 2.92 20.20
N MET A 292 5.23 3.21 21.49
CA MET A 292 6.25 2.49 22.28
C MET A 292 5.94 1.01 22.53
N ARG A 293 4.76 0.53 22.14
CA ARG A 293 4.44 -0.93 22.15
C ARG A 293 5.39 -1.74 21.27
N PHE A 294 5.94 -1.08 20.24
CA PHE A 294 6.84 -1.69 19.27
C PHE A 294 8.31 -1.59 19.66
N SER A 295 8.64 -0.85 20.73
CA SER A 295 10.01 -0.75 21.23
C SER A 295 10.55 -2.11 21.64
N PRO A 296 11.87 -2.32 21.65
CA PRO A 296 12.51 -3.57 22.06
C PRO A 296 12.11 -4.03 23.49
N GLU A 297 11.90 -3.07 24.39
CA GLU A 297 11.57 -3.33 25.80
C GLU A 297 10.16 -3.90 25.98
N ARG A 298 9.20 -3.49 25.14
CA ARG A 298 7.80 -3.94 25.21
C ARG A 298 7.48 -5.02 24.21
N ALA A 299 7.85 -4.83 22.96
CA ALA A 299 7.73 -5.76 21.84
C ALA A 299 6.39 -6.52 21.80
N GLU A 300 5.26 -5.81 22.08
CA GLU A 300 3.93 -6.42 22.23
C GLU A 300 3.49 -7.18 20.97
N HIS A 301 3.90 -6.69 19.79
CA HIS A 301 3.64 -7.34 18.51
C HIS A 301 4.32 -8.72 18.34
N LYS A 302 5.24 -9.08 19.22
CA LYS A 302 5.98 -10.37 19.19
C LYS A 302 5.41 -11.41 20.16
N LYS A 303 4.42 -11.06 21.00
CA LYS A 303 3.81 -12.00 21.95
C LYS A 303 3.21 -13.22 21.27
N HIS A 304 2.68 -13.06 20.06
CA HIS A 304 2.19 -14.15 19.22
C HIS A 304 2.41 -13.85 17.75
N GLY A 305 2.73 -14.85 16.91
CA GLY A 305 3.08 -14.67 15.51
C GLY A 305 1.99 -14.06 14.62
N PHE A 306 0.73 -14.05 15.08
CA PHE A 306 -0.41 -13.48 14.39
C PHE A 306 -1.14 -12.38 15.17
N SER A 307 -0.58 -11.91 16.30
CA SER A 307 -1.17 -10.79 17.06
C SER A 307 -1.08 -9.47 16.29
N TYR A 308 -0.11 -9.34 15.36
CA TYR A 308 0.10 -8.16 14.52
C TYR A 308 0.30 -8.55 13.06
N VAL A 309 -0.72 -8.39 12.24
CA VAL A 309 -0.73 -8.83 10.82
C VAL A 309 -1.28 -7.78 9.85
N PRO A 310 -0.84 -6.50 9.93
CA PRO A 310 -1.37 -5.45 9.04
C PRO A 310 -1.00 -5.68 7.58
N PHE A 311 0.05 -6.46 7.32
CA PHE A 311 0.52 -6.87 6.00
C PHE A 311 0.15 -8.33 5.66
N GLY A 312 -0.82 -8.89 6.38
CA GLY A 312 -1.15 -10.30 6.25
C GLY A 312 -0.07 -11.24 6.82
N GLY A 313 -0.18 -12.52 6.50
CA GLY A 313 0.72 -13.55 7.03
C GLY A 313 0.86 -14.75 6.10
N GLY A 314 1.85 -15.60 6.38
CA GLY A 314 2.15 -16.79 5.59
C GLY A 314 2.68 -16.47 4.19
N ALA A 315 2.41 -17.36 3.24
CA ALA A 315 2.92 -17.26 1.87
C ALA A 315 2.47 -15.97 1.14
N HIS A 316 1.27 -15.47 1.45
CA HIS A 316 0.69 -14.26 0.86
C HIS A 316 0.94 -12.98 1.68
N LYS A 317 1.91 -12.98 2.60
CA LYS A 317 2.34 -11.74 3.26
C LYS A 317 2.75 -10.71 2.22
N CYS A 318 2.39 -9.44 2.44
CA CYS A 318 2.64 -8.34 1.49
C CYS A 318 4.11 -8.31 1.05
N ILE A 319 4.34 -8.32 -0.26
CA ILE A 319 5.69 -8.23 -0.84
C ILE A 319 6.23 -6.79 -0.76
N GLY A 320 5.35 -5.80 -0.84
CA GLY A 320 5.68 -4.37 -0.83
C GLY A 320 5.83 -3.75 0.56
N MET A 321 5.84 -4.53 1.65
CA MET A 321 5.89 -4.01 3.02
C MET A 321 7.06 -3.05 3.25
N HIS A 322 8.26 -3.41 2.80
CA HIS A 322 9.45 -2.57 2.97
C HIS A 322 9.42 -1.33 2.07
N PHE A 323 8.86 -1.44 0.87
CA PHE A 323 8.64 -0.28 0.00
C PHE A 323 7.64 0.71 0.64
N ALA A 324 6.53 0.22 1.17
CA ALA A 324 5.53 1.06 1.84
C ALA A 324 6.11 1.80 3.06
N MET A 325 6.91 1.10 3.88
CA MET A 325 7.59 1.69 5.02
C MET A 325 8.60 2.76 4.60
N MET A 326 9.45 2.45 3.63
CA MET A 326 10.45 3.36 3.09
C MET A 326 9.79 4.62 2.50
N ASN A 327 8.77 4.46 1.66
CA ASN A 327 8.04 5.55 1.05
C ASN A 327 7.37 6.45 2.11
N ALA A 328 6.78 5.85 3.15
CA ALA A 328 6.17 6.60 4.24
C ALA A 328 7.22 7.34 5.09
N LYS A 329 8.33 6.70 5.45
CA LYS A 329 9.43 7.34 6.21
C LYS A 329 9.98 8.55 5.45
N LEU A 330 10.22 8.41 4.15
CA LEU A 330 10.73 9.49 3.30
C LEU A 330 9.74 10.66 3.23
N TYR A 331 8.45 10.37 3.03
CA TYR A 331 7.40 11.39 3.00
C TYR A 331 7.28 12.14 4.33
N LEU A 332 7.24 11.41 5.44
CA LEU A 332 7.16 11.98 6.79
C LEU A 332 8.41 12.79 7.14
N PHE A 333 9.59 12.31 6.76
CA PHE A 333 10.83 13.06 6.93
C PHE A 333 10.72 14.43 6.29
N ARG A 334 10.37 14.50 5.02
CA ARG A 334 10.30 15.78 4.29
C ARG A 334 9.19 16.68 4.80
N LEU A 335 8.02 16.13 5.09
CA LEU A 335 6.89 16.91 5.58
C LEU A 335 7.18 17.48 6.97
N LEU A 336 7.54 16.65 7.94
CA LEU A 336 7.69 17.06 9.34
C LEU A 336 8.98 17.82 9.61
N LYS A 337 9.94 17.79 8.70
CA LYS A 337 11.13 18.65 8.75
C LYS A 337 10.80 20.12 8.49
N ASN A 338 9.80 20.37 7.64
CA ASN A 338 9.45 21.72 7.21
C ASN A 338 8.18 22.26 7.85
N TYR A 339 7.28 21.36 8.28
CA TYR A 339 5.94 21.73 8.71
C TYR A 339 5.51 21.01 9.97
N LYS A 340 4.68 21.68 10.75
CA LYS A 340 3.88 21.10 11.80
C LYS A 340 2.47 20.82 11.26
N VAL A 341 1.96 19.63 11.55
CA VAL A 341 0.60 19.21 11.19
C VAL A 341 -0.37 19.58 12.31
N ASN A 342 -1.38 20.35 11.99
CA ASN A 342 -2.41 20.75 12.94
C ASN A 342 -3.79 20.31 12.45
N LEU A 343 -4.58 19.79 13.38
CA LEU A 343 -5.99 19.48 13.18
C LEU A 343 -6.86 20.56 13.84
N ARG A 344 -8.10 20.68 13.39
CA ARG A 344 -9.11 21.50 14.07
C ARG A 344 -9.24 21.09 15.54
N SER A 345 -9.56 22.04 16.42
CA SER A 345 -9.87 21.72 17.82
C SER A 345 -11.02 20.71 17.90
N ASN A 346 -10.86 19.70 18.74
CA ASN A 346 -11.84 18.61 18.94
C ASN A 346 -12.20 17.83 17.66
N TYR A 347 -11.27 17.75 16.69
CA TYR A 347 -11.47 16.97 15.47
C TYR A 347 -11.59 15.48 15.78
N ASP A 348 -12.79 14.94 15.58
CA ASP A 348 -13.11 13.52 15.76
C ASP A 348 -14.01 13.05 14.60
N PRO A 349 -13.41 12.73 13.46
CA PRO A 349 -14.14 12.42 12.25
C PRO A 349 -14.81 11.04 12.29
N ALA A 350 -15.90 10.90 11.57
CA ALA A 350 -16.39 9.59 11.20
C ALA A 350 -15.36 8.90 10.26
N PHE A 351 -15.19 7.59 10.45
CA PHE A 351 -14.27 6.80 9.62
C PHE A 351 -15.02 5.95 8.60
N MET A 352 -14.51 5.92 7.40
CA MET A 352 -14.86 4.91 6.41
C MET A 352 -14.11 3.62 6.76
N HIS A 353 -14.84 2.52 6.90
CA HIS A 353 -14.26 1.20 7.20
C HIS A 353 -14.39 0.22 6.03
N VAL A 354 -15.22 0.54 5.05
CA VAL A 354 -15.37 -0.23 3.82
C VAL A 354 -14.33 0.25 2.81
N HIS A 355 -13.68 -0.66 2.13
CA HIS A 355 -12.49 -0.49 1.29
C HIS A 355 -11.24 -0.22 2.11
N LEU A 356 -10.86 1.04 2.31
CA LEU A 356 -9.63 1.44 2.99
C LEU A 356 -9.98 2.43 4.10
N PRO A 357 -9.55 2.18 5.34
CA PRO A 357 -9.91 3.01 6.47
C PRO A 357 -9.32 4.42 6.34
N ARG A 358 -10.17 5.43 6.50
CA ARG A 358 -9.78 6.84 6.52
C ARG A 358 -10.87 7.72 7.11
N PRO A 359 -10.59 8.94 7.55
CA PRO A 359 -11.61 9.96 7.79
C PRO A 359 -12.48 10.16 6.54
N ILE A 360 -13.80 10.22 6.71
CA ILE A 360 -14.76 10.34 5.58
C ILE A 360 -14.57 11.67 4.84
N ASP A 361 -14.19 12.72 5.56
CA ASP A 361 -13.93 14.06 5.04
C ASP A 361 -12.53 14.23 4.41
N GLY A 362 -11.74 13.14 4.31
CA GLY A 362 -10.43 13.14 3.69
C GLY A 362 -9.31 13.77 4.50
N LEU A 363 -9.52 14.00 5.81
CA LEU A 363 -8.55 14.61 6.73
C LEU A 363 -8.24 16.08 6.39
N PRO A 364 -9.16 17.03 6.68
CA PRO A 364 -8.83 18.46 6.68
C PRO A 364 -7.75 18.77 7.73
N LEU A 365 -6.67 19.39 7.32
CA LEU A 365 -5.56 19.78 8.19
C LEU A 365 -4.92 21.09 7.74
N THR A 366 -4.12 21.68 8.62
CA THR A 366 -3.32 22.87 8.33
C THR A 366 -1.84 22.56 8.57
N LEU A 367 -1.01 22.99 7.65
CA LEU A 367 0.45 22.95 7.81
C LEU A 367 0.96 24.33 8.25
N THR A 368 1.73 24.37 9.34
CA THR A 368 2.41 25.57 9.82
C THR A 368 3.91 25.41 9.61
N ARG A 369 4.58 26.44 9.09
CA ARG A 369 6.05 26.41 8.93
C ARG A 369 6.74 26.37 10.29
N ILE A 370 7.92 25.75 10.32
CA ILE A 370 8.76 25.62 11.51
C ILE A 370 9.92 26.59 11.42
#